data_df2d71c494634817500b0e82592afc3d
#
_entry.id   df2d71c494634817500b0e82592afc3d
#
_cell.length_a   1.000
_cell.length_b   1.000
_cell.length_c   1.000
_cell.angle_alpha   90.00
_cell.angle_beta   90.00
_cell.angle_gamma   90.00
#
_symmetry.space_group_name_H-M   'P 1'
#
loop_
_entity.id
_entity.type
_entity.pdbx_description
1 polymer ?
#
loop_
_entity_poly.entity_id
_entity_poly.type
_entity_poly.pdbx_seq_one_letter_code
_entity_poly.pdbx_strand_id
1 'polypeptide(L)'
;VVICVIVPVHNTPKPWLADAVNSIRRQTYPHWHLLLVNDGSTEVGTREFLDNLNDPKITKIQLTRSVGISIATQTGVDAAHGDFIALMDHDDMLAPDALKKVAEIIQRHQSDVIYTDETTFSDRTQEKRDGYLGLPHLKPAYSPDLLLSHNYITHLLVIRKEMIQRAGGFRAEFDGAQDYDLLLRVAEQTDKIFHLSEPLYHWRQSVQSTSLDTGAKPLAHLRGQKALSEALERRKIPGEVLTANAPHFFRVRRKVLGRPSVEIIIPFRDQPLMLRQCIDALMSNTRYDGFRVLGVDNGSVEALTLELKDHYERETDQVRFISLDVPFNFSQIVNFGVQHAKGDHVVLMNNDIEVINVDWLEAMLEHSQRPEIGAVGAKLYYPDDTIQHAGIAIGIGDYAGHPHKHVEGGYPGYLNRLHNIQNVSAVTGAMMMIKRDVYDAAGGFDEQLFKIACNDVDFCLRLRSKGLLNLFTPYAQAYHHESVSRGYEDTPEKQVRFQGEVEAFRKRHAEA
;
A
#
# COMPACT_ATOMS: atom_id res chain seq x y z
N VAL A 1 26.36 12.02 11.44
CA VAL A 1 25.12 12.63 10.89
C VAL A 1 24.60 13.65 11.89
N VAL A 2 24.30 14.88 11.47
CA VAL A 2 23.62 15.88 12.30
C VAL A 2 22.16 15.96 11.87
N ILE A 3 21.22 15.77 12.81
CA ILE A 3 19.78 15.84 12.56
C ILE A 3 19.23 17.17 13.11
N CYS A 4 18.70 18.01 12.24
CA CYS A 4 18.01 19.22 12.62
C CYS A 4 16.51 18.95 12.77
N VAL A 5 15.97 19.14 13.96
CA VAL A 5 14.53 19.06 14.22
C VAL A 5 13.92 20.43 13.99
N ILE A 6 12.97 20.53 13.08
CA ILE A 6 12.27 21.78 12.76
C ILE A 6 10.89 21.75 13.40
N VAL A 7 10.60 22.76 14.21
CA VAL A 7 9.31 22.92 14.90
C VAL A 7 8.76 24.31 14.60
N PRO A 8 7.80 24.44 13.69
CA PRO A 8 7.04 25.68 13.51
C PRO A 8 6.13 25.89 14.73
N VAL A 9 6.15 27.08 15.33
CA VAL A 9 5.41 27.39 16.56
C VAL A 9 4.44 28.54 16.31
N HIS A 10 3.14 28.31 16.56
CA HIS A 10 2.13 29.37 16.50
C HIS A 10 1.13 29.20 17.63
N ASN A 11 1.12 30.16 18.59
CA ASN A 11 0.17 30.23 19.72
C ASN A 11 0.02 28.90 20.49
N THR A 12 1.11 28.14 20.66
CA THR A 12 1.14 26.85 21.34
C THR A 12 0.99 27.02 22.85
N PRO A 13 0.10 26.27 23.52
CA PRO A 13 0.05 26.28 24.98
C PRO A 13 1.43 25.96 25.59
N LYS A 14 1.87 26.80 26.54
CA LYS A 14 3.20 26.69 27.18
C LYS A 14 3.54 25.27 27.66
N PRO A 15 2.62 24.50 28.30
CA PRO A 15 2.93 23.13 28.73
C PRO A 15 3.27 22.20 27.54
N TRP A 16 2.52 22.29 26.43
CA TRP A 16 2.74 21.44 25.26
C TRP A 16 4.05 21.76 24.56
N LEU A 17 4.34 23.05 24.37
CA LEU A 17 5.62 23.47 23.81
C LEU A 17 6.80 23.06 24.72
N ALA A 18 6.63 23.09 26.03
CA ALA A 18 7.62 22.61 26.97
C ALA A 18 7.84 21.08 26.85
N ASP A 19 6.77 20.29 26.72
CA ASP A 19 6.84 18.85 26.51
C ASP A 19 7.60 18.54 25.21
N ALA A 20 7.27 19.24 24.12
CA ALA A 20 7.91 19.09 22.82
C ALA A 20 9.44 19.35 22.93
N VAL A 21 9.84 20.50 23.45
CA VAL A 21 11.25 20.87 23.63
C VAL A 21 11.97 19.88 24.56
N ASN A 22 11.34 19.48 25.66
CA ASN A 22 11.95 18.54 26.61
C ASN A 22 12.09 17.12 26.02
N SER A 23 11.21 16.69 25.11
CA SER A 23 11.34 15.42 24.41
C SER A 23 12.61 15.38 23.55
N ILE A 24 12.96 16.50 22.91
CA ILE A 24 14.21 16.63 22.13
C ILE A 24 15.44 16.72 23.05
N ARG A 25 15.37 17.46 24.15
CA ARG A 25 16.48 17.53 25.13
C ARG A 25 16.83 16.17 25.73
N ARG A 26 15.84 15.27 25.86
CA ARG A 26 16.02 13.92 26.40
C ARG A 26 16.50 12.91 25.38
N GLN A 27 16.76 13.31 24.12
CA GLN A 27 17.26 12.40 23.10
C GLN A 27 18.62 11.81 23.50
N THR A 28 18.74 10.49 23.40
CA THR A 28 19.98 9.76 23.68
C THR A 28 21.05 9.96 22.62
N TYR A 29 20.66 10.42 21.43
CA TYR A 29 21.57 10.78 20.33
C TYR A 29 22.13 12.20 20.54
N PRO A 30 23.45 12.43 20.57
CA PRO A 30 23.98 13.75 20.95
C PRO A 30 24.06 14.75 19.81
N HIS A 31 23.96 14.33 18.53
CA HIS A 31 24.20 15.18 17.35
C HIS A 31 22.89 15.68 16.75
N TRP A 32 22.12 16.41 17.54
CA TRP A 32 20.92 17.09 17.09
C TRP A 32 20.99 18.58 17.30
N HIS A 33 20.20 19.32 16.52
CA HIS A 33 19.96 20.75 16.68
C HIS A 33 18.47 21.03 16.51
N LEU A 34 17.87 21.77 17.45
CA LEU A 34 16.44 22.14 17.41
C LEU A 34 16.29 23.55 16.88
N LEU A 35 15.45 23.74 15.86
CA LEU A 35 15.07 25.05 15.35
C LEU A 35 13.59 25.29 15.65
N LEU A 36 13.31 26.24 16.54
CA LEU A 36 11.97 26.72 16.87
C LEU A 36 11.68 27.94 16.02
N VAL A 37 10.76 27.83 15.08
CA VAL A 37 10.38 28.94 14.20
C VAL A 37 9.06 29.51 14.67
N ASN A 38 9.12 30.62 15.41
CA ASN A 38 7.94 31.30 15.92
C ASN A 38 7.24 32.08 14.81
N ASP A 39 6.13 31.56 14.33
CA ASP A 39 5.30 32.13 13.26
C ASP A 39 4.37 33.23 13.83
N GLY A 40 4.98 34.29 14.35
CA GLY A 40 4.26 35.47 14.82
C GLY A 40 3.28 35.22 15.98
N SER A 41 3.61 34.33 16.94
CA SER A 41 2.73 34.04 18.07
C SER A 41 2.37 35.33 18.88
N THR A 42 1.11 35.45 19.23
CA THR A 42 0.53 36.54 20.04
C THR A 42 0.27 36.13 21.47
N GLU A 43 0.11 34.85 21.76
CA GLU A 43 -0.13 34.27 23.07
C GLU A 43 1.05 34.55 24.01
N VAL A 44 0.76 35.13 25.18
CA VAL A 44 1.77 35.55 26.17
C VAL A 44 2.60 34.36 26.66
N GLY A 45 1.94 33.24 26.98
CA GLY A 45 2.61 32.04 27.48
C GLY A 45 3.61 31.42 26.47
N THR A 46 3.29 31.43 25.19
CA THR A 46 4.18 30.98 24.12
C THR A 46 5.42 31.87 24.03
N ARG A 47 5.21 33.19 23.99
CA ARG A 47 6.31 34.16 23.89
C ARG A 47 7.24 34.09 25.10
N GLU A 48 6.68 34.14 26.32
CA GLU A 48 7.46 34.02 27.55
C GLU A 48 8.30 32.75 27.61
N PHE A 49 7.74 31.61 27.16
CA PHE A 49 8.49 30.37 27.11
C PHE A 49 9.67 30.46 26.14
N LEU A 50 9.45 30.96 24.92
CA LEU A 50 10.50 31.13 23.93
C LEU A 50 11.58 32.14 24.39
N ASP A 51 11.20 33.28 25.00
CA ASP A 51 12.13 34.29 25.46
C ASP A 51 13.06 33.75 26.56
N ASN A 52 12.51 32.96 27.48
CA ASN A 52 13.26 32.38 28.61
C ASN A 52 14.02 31.10 28.24
N LEU A 53 13.82 30.55 27.03
CA LEU A 53 14.50 29.34 26.59
C LEU A 53 15.96 29.67 26.23
N ASN A 54 16.90 29.11 26.99
CA ASN A 54 18.33 29.26 26.74
C ASN A 54 18.99 27.88 26.67
N ASP A 55 19.45 27.50 25.49
CA ASP A 55 20.11 26.20 25.24
C ASP A 55 20.98 26.33 23.96
N PRO A 56 22.27 26.00 24.02
CA PRO A 56 23.17 26.17 22.87
C PRO A 56 22.82 25.28 21.67
N LYS A 57 22.03 24.22 21.86
CA LYS A 57 21.53 23.34 20.80
C LYS A 57 20.17 23.78 20.24
N ILE A 58 19.62 24.92 20.70
CA ILE A 58 18.32 25.39 20.27
C ILE A 58 18.46 26.77 19.62
N THR A 59 18.09 26.88 18.38
CA THR A 59 17.98 28.17 17.68
C THR A 59 16.51 28.57 17.63
N LYS A 60 16.26 29.82 18.05
CA LYS A 60 14.93 30.46 17.96
C LYS A 60 14.93 31.44 16.80
N ILE A 61 13.99 31.28 15.88
CA ILE A 61 13.78 32.18 14.75
C ILE A 61 12.43 32.85 14.93
N GLN A 62 12.44 34.17 14.96
CA GLN A 62 11.25 34.98 15.17
C GLN A 62 10.78 35.61 13.86
N LEU A 63 9.58 35.22 13.41
CA LEU A 63 8.90 35.90 12.29
C LEU A 63 8.07 37.09 12.83
N THR A 64 8.01 38.16 12.08
CA THR A 64 7.34 39.40 12.47
C THR A 64 5.81 39.29 12.47
N ARG A 65 5.28 38.34 11.73
CA ARG A 65 3.83 38.02 11.62
C ARG A 65 3.65 36.56 11.27
N SER A 66 2.45 36.03 11.44
CA SER A 66 2.13 34.69 10.95
C SER A 66 2.14 34.68 9.41
N VAL A 67 2.86 33.74 8.85
CA VAL A 67 3.05 33.53 7.39
C VAL A 67 2.60 32.14 6.94
N GLY A 68 2.18 31.29 7.86
CA GLY A 68 1.72 29.92 7.64
C GLY A 68 2.80 28.87 7.81
N ILE A 69 2.36 27.64 8.02
CA ILE A 69 3.21 26.50 8.40
C ILE A 69 4.29 26.19 7.35
N SER A 70 3.98 26.28 6.06
CA SER A 70 4.94 25.99 5.00
C SER A 70 6.12 26.96 5.02
N ILE A 71 5.86 28.27 5.13
CA ILE A 71 6.92 29.29 5.13
C ILE A 71 7.71 29.21 6.44
N ALA A 72 7.05 29.01 7.57
CA ALA A 72 7.73 28.84 8.85
C ALA A 72 8.65 27.62 8.85
N THR A 73 8.16 26.47 8.36
CA THR A 73 8.98 25.25 8.25
C THR A 73 10.15 25.45 7.28
N GLN A 74 9.92 26.07 6.10
CA GLN A 74 10.98 26.37 5.14
C GLN A 74 12.05 27.27 5.72
N THR A 75 11.65 28.29 6.49
CA THR A 75 12.62 29.18 7.19
C THR A 75 13.53 28.37 8.13
N GLY A 76 12.97 27.40 8.84
CA GLY A 76 13.76 26.48 9.67
C GLY A 76 14.69 25.59 8.85
N VAL A 77 14.23 25.04 7.74
CA VAL A 77 15.05 24.22 6.82
C VAL A 77 16.22 25.02 6.25
N ASP A 78 15.99 26.27 5.86
CA ASP A 78 17.04 27.15 5.28
C ASP A 78 18.12 27.47 6.32
N ALA A 79 17.72 27.70 7.57
CA ALA A 79 18.62 27.99 8.67
C ALA A 79 19.33 26.73 9.24
N ALA A 80 18.87 25.55 8.91
CA ALA A 80 19.43 24.29 9.44
C ALA A 80 20.83 24.03 8.87
N HIS A 81 21.76 23.60 9.72
CA HIS A 81 23.14 23.26 9.33
C HIS A 81 23.40 21.74 9.29
N GLY A 82 22.39 20.91 9.61
CA GLY A 82 22.51 19.46 9.60
C GLY A 82 22.28 18.83 8.23
N ASP A 83 22.66 17.56 8.13
CA ASP A 83 22.51 16.76 6.92
C ASP A 83 21.07 16.31 6.69
N PHE A 84 20.32 16.12 7.78
CA PHE A 84 18.95 15.62 7.80
C PHE A 84 18.02 16.56 8.55
N ILE A 85 16.79 16.65 8.09
CA ILE A 85 15.71 17.43 8.65
C ILE A 85 14.65 16.46 9.20
N ALA A 86 14.35 16.56 10.49
CA ALA A 86 13.23 15.91 11.13
C ALA A 86 12.09 16.91 11.30
N LEU A 87 10.91 16.61 10.81
CA LEU A 87 9.73 17.45 10.94
C LEU A 87 8.95 17.04 12.20
N MET A 88 8.61 18.03 13.02
CA MET A 88 7.89 17.79 14.28
C MET A 88 6.92 18.92 14.56
N ASP A 89 5.71 18.60 15.00
CA ASP A 89 4.72 19.57 15.43
C ASP A 89 5.00 20.08 16.84
N HIS A 90 4.55 21.31 17.11
CA HIS A 90 4.87 22.05 18.33
C HIS A 90 4.21 21.54 19.62
N ASP A 91 3.25 20.63 19.50
CA ASP A 91 2.47 20.04 20.61
C ASP A 91 2.72 18.54 20.80
N ASP A 92 3.61 17.96 19.98
CA ASP A 92 3.95 16.55 19.98
C ASP A 92 5.26 16.22 20.70
N MET A 93 5.60 14.94 20.78
CA MET A 93 6.82 14.48 21.45
C MET A 93 7.51 13.37 20.66
N LEU A 94 8.85 13.26 20.82
CA LEU A 94 9.63 12.13 20.35
C LEU A 94 9.94 11.14 21.47
N ALA A 95 10.00 9.86 21.15
CA ALA A 95 10.56 8.84 22.03
C ALA A 95 12.04 9.14 22.32
N PRO A 96 12.58 8.83 23.52
CA PRO A 96 13.93 9.24 23.92
C PRO A 96 15.08 8.73 23.01
N ASP A 97 14.88 7.65 22.29
CA ASP A 97 15.87 7.03 21.39
C ASP A 97 15.55 7.23 19.89
N ALA A 98 14.55 8.04 19.57
CA ALA A 98 14.08 8.24 18.20
C ALA A 98 15.20 8.68 17.25
N LEU A 99 15.91 9.75 17.59
CA LEU A 99 16.99 10.27 16.74
C LEU A 99 18.19 9.31 16.66
N LYS A 100 18.46 8.50 17.70
CA LYS A 100 19.50 7.48 17.69
C LYS A 100 19.19 6.41 16.66
N LYS A 101 17.99 5.84 16.72
CA LYS A 101 17.55 4.78 15.81
C LYS A 101 17.46 5.28 14.35
N VAL A 102 16.97 6.50 14.14
CA VAL A 102 17.01 7.13 12.82
C VAL A 102 18.45 7.27 12.30
N ALA A 103 19.39 7.74 13.13
CA ALA A 103 20.79 7.88 12.73
C ALA A 103 21.42 6.53 12.37
N GLU A 104 21.10 5.46 13.11
CA GLU A 104 21.55 4.10 12.82
C GLU A 104 21.03 3.60 11.45
N ILE A 105 19.75 3.86 11.13
CA ILE A 105 19.18 3.53 9.83
C ILE A 105 19.84 4.31 8.69
N ILE A 106 20.07 5.62 8.87
CA ILE A 106 20.79 6.44 7.90
C ILE A 106 22.16 5.85 7.58
N GLN A 107 22.90 5.44 8.59
CA GLN A 107 24.24 4.87 8.44
C GLN A 107 24.22 3.49 7.77
N ARG A 108 23.27 2.62 8.16
CA ARG A 108 23.18 1.24 7.68
C ARG A 108 22.66 1.15 6.24
N HIS A 109 21.63 1.91 5.93
CA HIS A 109 20.89 1.79 4.65
C HIS A 109 21.16 2.95 3.68
N GLN A 110 21.97 3.96 4.07
CA GLN A 110 22.22 5.16 3.26
C GLN A 110 20.91 5.80 2.77
N SER A 111 19.89 5.81 3.64
CA SER A 111 18.55 6.28 3.32
C SER A 111 18.51 7.80 3.13
N ASP A 112 17.67 8.27 2.22
CA ASP A 112 17.40 9.68 2.00
C ASP A 112 16.15 10.14 2.74
N VAL A 113 15.19 9.23 2.93
CA VAL A 113 13.96 9.46 3.67
C VAL A 113 13.77 8.32 4.67
N ILE A 114 13.48 8.66 5.92
CA ILE A 114 13.13 7.71 6.97
C ILE A 114 11.80 8.15 7.56
N TYR A 115 10.89 7.21 7.74
CA TYR A 115 9.67 7.43 8.51
C TYR A 115 9.47 6.33 9.54
N THR A 116 8.75 6.66 10.62
CA THR A 116 8.52 5.73 11.73
C THR A 116 7.04 5.48 11.93
N ASP A 117 6.71 4.49 12.74
CA ASP A 117 5.39 4.39 13.33
C ASP A 117 5.18 5.51 14.34
N GLU A 118 3.94 5.72 14.76
CA GLU A 118 3.56 6.75 15.73
C GLU A 118 2.57 6.20 16.76
N THR A 119 2.41 6.93 17.87
CA THR A 119 1.31 6.69 18.81
C THR A 119 0.44 7.93 18.90
N THR A 120 -0.83 7.75 19.20
CA THR A 120 -1.73 8.86 19.54
C THR A 120 -2.00 8.86 21.03
N PHE A 121 -1.88 10.01 21.69
CA PHE A 121 -2.19 10.19 23.11
C PHE A 121 -2.99 11.47 23.35
N SER A 122 -3.64 11.57 24.49
CA SER A 122 -4.29 12.79 24.95
C SER A 122 -3.86 13.09 26.38
N ASP A 123 -4.02 14.36 26.82
CA ASP A 123 -3.72 14.75 28.21
C ASP A 123 -4.53 13.98 29.25
N ARG A 124 -5.66 13.36 28.83
CA ARG A 124 -6.51 12.52 29.67
C ARG A 124 -6.07 11.06 29.70
N THR A 125 -5.27 10.61 28.74
CA THR A 125 -4.84 9.21 28.57
C THR A 125 -3.33 9.12 28.44
N GLN A 126 -2.61 9.50 29.51
CA GLN A 126 -1.14 9.32 29.59
C GLN A 126 -0.75 7.87 29.98
N GLU A 127 -1.63 6.89 29.78
CA GLU A 127 -1.32 5.51 30.07
C GLU A 127 -0.31 4.94 29.06
N LYS A 128 0.74 4.33 29.60
CA LYS A 128 1.68 3.53 28.80
C LYS A 128 1.06 2.17 28.54
N ARG A 129 0.94 1.82 27.26
CA ARG A 129 0.58 0.46 26.84
C ARG A 129 1.79 -0.16 26.11
N ASP A 130 2.17 -1.38 26.48
CA ASP A 130 3.31 -2.10 25.91
C ASP A 130 4.61 -1.28 25.85
N GLY A 131 4.81 -0.37 26.82
CA GLY A 131 5.97 0.52 26.89
C GLY A 131 5.84 1.81 26.09
N TYR A 132 4.77 2.01 25.32
CA TYR A 132 4.54 3.21 24.51
C TYR A 132 3.48 4.12 25.13
N LEU A 133 3.61 5.41 24.86
CA LEU A 133 2.61 6.40 25.24
C LEU A 133 1.45 6.36 24.24
N GLY A 134 0.24 5.98 24.69
CA GLY A 134 -0.97 5.96 23.86
C GLY A 134 -1.12 4.73 22.94
N LEU A 135 -1.94 4.85 21.90
CA LEU A 135 -2.25 3.78 20.95
C LEU A 135 -1.31 3.82 19.74
N PRO A 136 -0.66 2.70 19.37
CA PRO A 136 0.22 2.67 18.22
C PRO A 136 -0.56 2.74 16.89
N HIS A 137 -0.05 3.55 15.98
CA HIS A 137 -0.40 3.56 14.55
C HIS A 137 0.77 2.96 13.77
N LEU A 138 0.61 1.69 13.36
CA LEU A 138 1.63 0.94 12.64
C LEU A 138 1.48 1.16 11.14
N LYS A 139 2.58 1.49 10.49
CA LYS A 139 2.62 1.79 9.06
C LYS A 139 3.20 0.62 8.28
N PRO A 140 2.88 0.47 6.99
CA PRO A 140 3.55 -0.52 6.14
C PRO A 140 4.95 -0.05 5.75
N ALA A 141 5.78 -0.98 5.27
CA ALA A 141 6.94 -0.64 4.47
C ALA A 141 6.55 0.27 3.30
N TYR A 142 7.53 0.98 2.72
CA TYR A 142 7.23 1.96 1.67
C TYR A 142 6.41 1.34 0.53
N SER A 143 5.24 1.92 0.31
CA SER A 143 4.27 1.53 -0.69
C SER A 143 3.95 2.75 -1.57
N PRO A 144 4.58 2.88 -2.75
CA PRO A 144 4.39 4.03 -3.62
C PRO A 144 2.93 4.21 -4.09
N ASP A 145 2.19 3.11 -4.29
CA ASP A 145 0.79 3.20 -4.69
C ASP A 145 -0.13 3.59 -3.52
N LEU A 146 0.18 3.18 -2.29
CA LEU A 146 -0.55 3.65 -1.11
C LEU A 146 -0.29 5.15 -0.87
N LEU A 147 0.93 5.62 -1.11
CA LEU A 147 1.25 7.05 -1.01
C LEU A 147 0.45 7.88 -2.03
N LEU A 148 0.12 7.32 -3.20
CA LEU A 148 -0.79 7.95 -4.16
C LEU A 148 -2.28 7.86 -3.75
N SER A 149 -2.60 7.08 -2.73
CA SER A 149 -3.96 7.00 -2.18
C SER A 149 -4.18 7.93 -0.98
N HIS A 150 -3.17 8.17 -0.17
CA HIS A 150 -3.18 9.13 0.95
C HIS A 150 -1.79 9.30 1.55
N ASN A 151 -1.60 10.36 2.33
CA ASN A 151 -0.38 10.53 3.13
C ASN A 151 -0.41 9.62 4.36
N TYR A 152 0.06 8.38 4.23
CA TYR A 152 0.14 7.44 5.37
C TYR A 152 1.44 7.59 6.17
N ILE A 153 2.41 8.30 5.66
CA ILE A 153 3.74 8.44 6.28
C ILE A 153 3.70 9.37 7.50
N THR A 154 3.04 10.54 7.37
CA THR A 154 2.83 11.51 8.47
C THR A 154 4.08 11.74 9.35
N HIS A 155 4.11 11.25 10.57
CA HIS A 155 5.15 11.46 11.59
C HIS A 155 5.79 10.12 12.00
N LEU A 156 7.00 10.04 12.50
CA LEU A 156 8.08 10.99 12.32
C LEU A 156 8.57 10.90 10.88
N LEU A 157 8.76 12.01 10.21
CA LEU A 157 9.35 12.07 8.87
C LEU A 157 10.71 12.77 8.95
N VAL A 158 11.76 12.08 8.49
CA VAL A 158 13.13 12.58 8.43
C VAL A 158 13.64 12.49 7.01
N ILE A 159 14.06 13.62 6.45
CA ILE A 159 14.46 13.76 5.04
C ILE A 159 15.88 14.33 4.97
N ARG A 160 16.72 13.80 4.09
CA ARG A 160 18.00 14.42 3.76
C ARG A 160 17.77 15.84 3.25
N LYS A 161 18.44 16.84 3.84
CA LYS A 161 18.24 18.26 3.52
C LYS A 161 18.37 18.54 2.01
N GLU A 162 19.33 17.92 1.37
CA GLU A 162 19.54 18.04 -0.09
C GLU A 162 18.29 17.63 -0.89
N MET A 163 17.57 16.59 -0.46
CA MET A 163 16.35 16.15 -1.15
C MET A 163 15.22 17.19 -1.05
N ILE A 164 15.09 17.84 0.11
CA ILE A 164 14.13 18.96 0.28
C ILE A 164 14.49 20.11 -0.66
N GLN A 165 15.76 20.47 -0.72
CA GLN A 165 16.25 21.56 -1.60
C GLN A 165 16.03 21.23 -3.09
N ARG A 166 16.36 20.02 -3.52
CA ARG A 166 16.13 19.55 -4.89
C ARG A 166 14.64 19.50 -5.25
N ALA A 167 13.80 19.17 -4.31
CA ALA A 167 12.34 19.19 -4.47
C ALA A 167 11.76 20.62 -4.52
N GLY A 168 12.56 21.68 -4.26
CA GLY A 168 12.12 23.06 -4.25
C GLY A 168 11.48 23.51 -2.93
N GLY A 169 11.67 22.77 -1.83
CA GLY A 169 11.20 23.15 -0.50
C GLY A 169 9.69 23.05 -0.28
N PHE A 170 9.21 23.65 0.79
CA PHE A 170 7.79 23.75 1.12
C PHE A 170 7.07 24.83 0.30
N ARG A 171 5.82 24.60 -0.07
CA ARG A 171 5.00 25.50 -0.88
C ARG A 171 3.77 25.98 -0.11
N ALA A 172 3.63 27.31 0.07
CA ALA A 172 2.57 27.90 0.88
C ALA A 172 1.15 27.62 0.39
N GLU A 173 0.98 27.43 -0.92
CA GLU A 173 -0.32 27.10 -1.51
C GLU A 173 -0.84 25.70 -1.11
N PHE A 174 -0.01 24.90 -0.44
CA PHE A 174 -0.36 23.56 0.07
C PHE A 174 -0.49 23.51 1.61
N ASP A 175 -0.56 24.64 2.30
CA ASP A 175 -0.77 24.65 3.77
C ASP A 175 -1.94 23.74 4.18
N GLY A 176 -1.70 22.81 5.12
CA GLY A 176 -2.61 21.73 5.51
C GLY A 176 -2.46 20.42 4.71
N ALA A 177 -1.65 20.42 3.63
CA ALA A 177 -1.19 19.24 2.91
C ALA A 177 0.28 19.42 2.44
N GLN A 178 1.03 20.31 3.11
CA GLN A 178 2.38 20.73 2.74
C GLN A 178 3.41 19.60 2.84
N ASP A 179 3.27 18.76 3.83
CA ASP A 179 4.07 17.56 4.06
C ASP A 179 3.84 16.52 2.96
N TYR A 180 2.57 16.31 2.59
CA TYR A 180 2.19 15.40 1.51
C TYR A 180 2.72 15.88 0.16
N ASP A 181 2.55 17.16 -0.15
CA ASP A 181 3.10 17.78 -1.37
C ASP A 181 4.63 17.63 -1.45
N LEU A 182 5.34 17.94 -0.37
CA LEU A 182 6.79 17.78 -0.32
C LEU A 182 7.20 16.32 -0.50
N LEU A 183 6.55 15.41 0.22
CA LEU A 183 6.88 13.98 0.17
C LEU A 183 6.67 13.39 -1.22
N LEU A 184 5.59 13.76 -1.93
CA LEU A 184 5.37 13.33 -3.31
C LEU A 184 6.50 13.79 -4.24
N ARG A 185 7.00 15.03 -4.09
CA ARG A 185 8.11 15.57 -4.89
C ARG A 185 9.46 14.96 -4.51
N VAL A 186 9.69 14.66 -3.26
CA VAL A 186 10.90 13.97 -2.79
C VAL A 186 10.93 12.52 -3.27
N ALA A 187 9.80 11.80 -3.17
CA ALA A 187 9.69 10.42 -3.63
C ALA A 187 9.81 10.24 -5.17
N GLU A 188 9.79 11.34 -5.93
CA GLU A 188 10.11 11.34 -7.37
C GLU A 188 11.62 11.32 -7.65
N GLN A 189 12.45 11.55 -6.63
CA GLN A 189 13.90 11.76 -6.78
C GLN A 189 14.75 10.69 -6.12
N THR A 190 14.16 9.82 -5.30
CA THR A 190 14.86 8.76 -4.59
C THR A 190 13.96 7.57 -4.33
N ASP A 191 14.54 6.38 -4.42
CA ASP A 191 13.97 5.10 -3.99
C ASP A 191 14.46 4.68 -2.58
N LYS A 192 15.37 5.46 -1.98
CA LYS A 192 15.95 5.20 -0.66
C LYS A 192 15.07 5.69 0.48
N ILE A 193 13.83 5.22 0.48
CA ILE A 193 12.81 5.52 1.49
C ILE A 193 12.68 4.32 2.42
N PHE A 194 12.99 4.52 3.71
CA PHE A 194 13.03 3.45 4.70
C PHE A 194 11.96 3.64 5.78
N HIS A 195 11.24 2.57 6.07
CA HIS A 195 10.33 2.48 7.20
C HIS A 195 11.05 1.88 8.41
N LEU A 196 11.17 2.64 9.48
CA LEU A 196 11.59 2.15 10.78
C LEU A 196 10.34 1.76 11.58
N SER A 197 10.06 0.45 11.64
CA SER A 197 8.84 -0.12 12.22
C SER A 197 8.85 -0.07 13.75
N GLU A 198 8.90 1.14 14.29
CA GLU A 198 8.83 1.45 15.72
C GLU A 198 8.07 2.75 15.94
N PRO A 199 7.19 2.84 16.98
CA PRO A 199 6.42 4.05 17.28
C PRO A 199 7.28 5.06 18.05
N LEU A 200 8.06 5.83 17.29
CA LEU A 200 9.04 6.79 17.84
C LEU A 200 8.52 8.22 17.90
N TYR A 201 7.31 8.47 17.45
CA TYR A 201 6.62 9.75 17.49
C TYR A 201 5.33 9.63 18.31
N HIS A 202 5.05 10.60 19.17
CA HIS A 202 3.88 10.66 20.02
C HIS A 202 3.01 11.84 19.62
N TRP A 203 1.94 11.58 18.88
CA TRP A 203 1.02 12.57 18.37
C TRP A 203 -0.05 12.92 19.41
N ARG A 204 -0.09 14.18 19.83
CA ARG A 204 -1.07 14.68 20.81
C ARG A 204 -2.41 14.93 20.15
N GLN A 205 -3.44 14.28 20.65
CA GLN A 205 -4.82 14.54 20.26
C GLN A 205 -5.44 15.58 21.20
N SER A 206 -5.72 16.76 20.69
CA SER A 206 -6.41 17.83 21.41
C SER A 206 -7.71 18.24 20.69
N VAL A 207 -8.65 18.82 21.45
CA VAL A 207 -9.91 19.37 20.87
C VAL A 207 -9.61 20.53 19.90
N GLN A 208 -8.44 21.17 20.04
CA GLN A 208 -7.96 22.28 19.18
C GLN A 208 -7.12 21.80 18.00
N SER A 209 -6.88 20.49 17.89
CA SER A 209 -6.10 19.92 16.80
C SER A 209 -6.82 20.16 15.46
N THR A 210 -6.08 20.63 14.45
CA THR A 210 -6.60 20.82 13.07
C THR A 210 -7.21 19.56 12.50
N SER A 211 -6.83 18.38 13.02
CA SER A 211 -7.46 17.10 12.68
C SER A 211 -8.95 17.02 13.07
N LEU A 212 -9.42 17.86 14.00
CA LEU A 212 -10.82 17.93 14.45
C LEU A 212 -11.56 19.17 13.93
N ASP A 213 -10.87 20.14 13.33
CA ASP A 213 -11.50 21.34 12.75
C ASP A 213 -12.22 21.00 11.45
N THR A 214 -13.56 21.02 11.50
CA THR A 214 -14.43 20.75 10.36
C THR A 214 -14.35 21.79 9.24
N GLY A 215 -13.83 23.00 9.51
CA GLY A 215 -13.68 24.10 8.54
C GLY A 215 -12.38 23.99 7.72
N ALA A 216 -11.29 23.50 8.30
CA ALA A 216 -9.99 23.35 7.62
C ALA A 216 -9.90 22.09 6.74
N LYS A 217 -10.65 21.04 7.08
CA LYS A 217 -10.62 19.73 6.39
C LYS A 217 -10.93 19.79 4.89
N PRO A 218 -11.96 20.51 4.41
CA PRO A 218 -12.25 20.55 2.97
C PRO A 218 -11.10 21.16 2.16
N LEU A 219 -10.45 22.22 2.68
CA LEU A 219 -9.35 22.88 1.99
C LEU A 219 -8.09 22.02 1.95
N ALA A 220 -7.74 21.35 3.04
CA ALA A 220 -6.63 20.41 3.09
C ALA A 220 -6.85 19.22 2.14
N HIS A 221 -8.09 18.72 2.04
CA HIS A 221 -8.44 17.68 1.07
C HIS A 221 -8.23 18.15 -0.38
N LEU A 222 -8.72 19.32 -0.75
CA LEU A 222 -8.54 19.89 -2.10
C LEU A 222 -7.06 20.14 -2.43
N ARG A 223 -6.27 20.60 -1.46
CA ARG A 223 -4.82 20.78 -1.62
C ARG A 223 -4.09 19.44 -1.78
N GLY A 224 -4.48 18.40 -1.04
CA GLY A 224 -3.99 17.04 -1.23
C GLY A 224 -4.30 16.48 -2.63
N GLN A 225 -5.54 16.70 -3.12
CA GLN A 225 -5.93 16.32 -4.46
C GLN A 225 -5.12 17.08 -5.53
N LYS A 226 -4.89 18.38 -5.33
CA LYS A 226 -4.04 19.21 -6.20
C LYS A 226 -2.60 18.70 -6.21
N ALA A 227 -2.03 18.38 -5.03
CA ALA A 227 -0.66 17.86 -4.92
C ALA A 227 -0.50 16.55 -5.71
N LEU A 228 -1.48 15.65 -5.62
CA LEU A 228 -1.50 14.41 -6.42
C LEU A 228 -1.66 14.69 -7.91
N SER A 229 -2.54 15.59 -8.32
CA SER A 229 -2.73 15.94 -9.72
C SER A 229 -1.43 16.48 -10.34
N GLU A 230 -0.75 17.39 -9.64
CA GLU A 230 0.56 17.89 -10.05
C GLU A 230 1.64 16.79 -10.06
N ALA A 231 1.58 15.82 -9.12
CA ALA A 231 2.49 14.67 -9.13
C ALA A 231 2.27 13.77 -10.35
N LEU A 232 1.03 13.56 -10.79
CA LEU A 232 0.73 12.82 -12.02
C LEU A 232 1.29 13.54 -13.25
N GLU A 233 1.14 14.86 -13.33
CA GLU A 233 1.67 15.68 -14.42
C GLU A 233 3.21 15.60 -14.48
N ARG A 234 3.90 15.82 -13.36
CA ARG A 234 5.37 15.73 -13.28
C ARG A 234 5.89 14.36 -13.68
N ARG A 235 5.20 13.29 -13.25
CA ARG A 235 5.54 11.89 -13.57
C ARG A 235 5.07 11.46 -14.94
N LYS A 236 4.37 12.34 -15.69
CA LYS A 236 3.77 12.05 -16.99
C LYS A 236 2.87 10.79 -16.95
N ILE A 237 2.09 10.66 -15.89
CA ILE A 237 1.14 9.55 -15.69
C ILE A 237 -0.22 10.00 -16.25
N PRO A 238 -0.69 9.42 -17.36
CA PRO A 238 -2.02 9.71 -17.87
C PRO A 238 -3.08 9.16 -16.91
N GLY A 239 -3.94 10.03 -16.39
CA GLY A 239 -4.96 9.63 -15.43
C GLY A 239 -5.61 10.83 -14.75
N GLU A 240 -6.40 10.55 -13.74
CA GLU A 240 -7.10 11.55 -12.93
C GLU A 240 -7.08 11.17 -11.45
N VAL A 241 -7.20 12.18 -10.60
CA VAL A 241 -7.31 12.01 -9.14
C VAL A 241 -8.76 12.19 -8.72
N LEU A 242 -9.36 11.14 -8.22
CA LEU A 242 -10.72 11.11 -7.71
C LEU A 242 -10.70 11.08 -6.18
N THR A 243 -11.70 11.67 -5.53
CA THR A 243 -11.97 11.44 -4.11
C THR A 243 -12.40 9.99 -3.91
N ALA A 244 -11.80 9.29 -2.95
CA ALA A 244 -12.19 7.93 -2.58
C ALA A 244 -13.35 7.95 -1.56
N ASN A 245 -13.47 6.89 -0.77
CA ASN A 245 -14.58 6.69 0.18
C ASN A 245 -14.57 7.62 1.41
N ALA A 246 -13.48 8.36 1.66
CA ALA A 246 -13.35 9.24 2.82
C ALA A 246 -12.53 10.50 2.49
N PRO A 247 -12.67 11.61 3.24
CA PRO A 247 -11.81 12.78 3.10
C PRO A 247 -10.33 12.42 3.27
N HIS A 248 -9.45 13.05 2.49
CA HIS A 248 -8.00 12.83 2.42
C HIS A 248 -7.58 11.46 1.86
N PHE A 249 -8.53 10.68 1.35
CA PHE A 249 -8.26 9.47 0.58
C PHE A 249 -8.61 9.69 -0.88
N PHE A 250 -7.77 9.17 -1.79
CA PHE A 250 -7.87 9.42 -3.22
C PHE A 250 -7.74 8.12 -4.00
N ARG A 251 -8.38 8.08 -5.16
CA ARG A 251 -8.13 7.09 -6.21
C ARG A 251 -7.37 7.76 -7.34
N VAL A 252 -6.17 7.35 -7.60
CA VAL A 252 -5.49 7.65 -8.86
C VAL A 252 -5.98 6.64 -9.90
N ARG A 253 -6.91 7.07 -10.76
CA ARG A 253 -7.39 6.28 -11.88
C ARG A 253 -6.51 6.53 -13.09
N ARG A 254 -5.70 5.53 -13.45
CA ARG A 254 -4.78 5.62 -14.59
C ARG A 254 -5.50 5.29 -15.89
N LYS A 255 -5.11 5.93 -16.97
CA LYS A 255 -5.61 5.58 -18.30
C LYS A 255 -4.97 4.27 -18.77
N VAL A 256 -5.79 3.35 -19.25
CA VAL A 256 -5.29 2.18 -19.99
C VAL A 256 -4.76 2.68 -21.34
N LEU A 257 -3.48 2.43 -21.61
CA LEU A 257 -2.80 2.90 -22.81
C LEU A 257 -2.94 1.88 -23.96
N GLY A 258 -3.34 2.36 -25.12
CA GLY A 258 -3.65 1.48 -26.24
C GLY A 258 -4.90 0.64 -25.99
N ARG A 259 -4.86 -0.58 -26.47
CA ARG A 259 -5.93 -1.58 -26.29
C ARG A 259 -5.29 -2.95 -26.07
N PRO A 260 -4.61 -3.16 -24.90
CA PRO A 260 -3.92 -4.42 -24.65
C PRO A 260 -4.92 -5.58 -24.64
N SER A 261 -4.54 -6.67 -25.29
CA SER A 261 -5.34 -7.89 -25.28
C SER A 261 -5.18 -8.63 -23.97
N VAL A 262 -6.28 -9.16 -23.43
CA VAL A 262 -6.30 -9.92 -22.18
C VAL A 262 -6.82 -11.33 -22.43
N GLU A 263 -6.14 -12.33 -21.90
CA GLU A 263 -6.65 -13.69 -21.90
C GLU A 263 -6.87 -14.20 -20.48
N ILE A 264 -8.12 -14.60 -20.17
CA ILE A 264 -8.51 -15.10 -18.86
C ILE A 264 -8.35 -16.62 -18.87
N ILE A 265 -7.43 -17.13 -18.07
CA ILE A 265 -7.10 -18.55 -17.98
C ILE A 265 -7.90 -19.18 -16.85
N ILE A 266 -8.78 -20.11 -17.20
CA ILE A 266 -9.67 -20.80 -16.25
C ILE A 266 -9.38 -22.29 -16.24
N PRO A 267 -8.57 -22.81 -15.29
CA PRO A 267 -8.45 -24.24 -15.06
C PRO A 267 -9.76 -24.82 -14.52
N PHE A 268 -10.22 -25.92 -15.08
CA PHE A 268 -11.42 -26.57 -14.57
C PHE A 268 -11.38 -28.09 -14.85
N ARG A 269 -12.24 -28.79 -14.12
CA ARG A 269 -12.61 -30.20 -14.39
C ARG A 269 -14.03 -30.40 -13.95
N ASP A 270 -14.89 -30.82 -14.88
CA ASP A 270 -16.32 -31.03 -14.61
C ASP A 270 -16.99 -29.79 -13.99
N GLN A 271 -18.01 -29.96 -13.15
CA GLN A 271 -18.72 -28.84 -12.47
C GLN A 271 -19.36 -27.82 -13.44
N PRO A 272 -20.22 -28.27 -14.37
CA PRO A 272 -20.71 -27.42 -15.47
C PRO A 272 -21.50 -26.20 -15.02
N LEU A 273 -22.24 -26.28 -13.90
CA LEU A 273 -23.00 -25.13 -13.40
C LEU A 273 -22.09 -23.99 -12.92
N MET A 274 -21.01 -24.34 -12.24
CA MET A 274 -20.05 -23.36 -11.73
C MET A 274 -19.26 -22.73 -12.88
N LEU A 275 -18.76 -23.54 -13.83
CA LEU A 275 -18.07 -23.05 -15.00
C LEU A 275 -18.97 -22.11 -15.83
N ARG A 276 -20.26 -22.45 -15.97
CA ARG A 276 -21.26 -21.60 -16.62
C ARG A 276 -21.40 -20.26 -15.90
N GLN A 277 -21.62 -20.28 -14.59
CA GLN A 277 -21.78 -19.07 -13.78
C GLN A 277 -20.58 -18.13 -13.91
N CYS A 278 -19.36 -18.68 -13.87
CA CYS A 278 -18.13 -17.92 -14.05
C CYS A 278 -18.07 -17.29 -15.45
N ILE A 279 -18.25 -18.06 -16.53
CA ILE A 279 -18.16 -17.54 -17.90
C ILE A 279 -19.31 -16.55 -18.19
N ASP A 280 -20.55 -16.83 -17.78
CA ASP A 280 -21.68 -15.93 -17.97
C ASP A 280 -21.48 -14.58 -17.24
N ALA A 281 -20.92 -14.62 -16.02
CA ALA A 281 -20.56 -13.40 -15.29
C ALA A 281 -19.48 -12.60 -16.03
N LEU A 282 -18.46 -13.23 -16.59
CA LEU A 282 -17.45 -12.57 -17.40
C LEU A 282 -18.03 -11.93 -18.64
N MET A 283 -18.90 -12.65 -19.37
CA MET A 283 -19.53 -12.15 -20.61
C MET A 283 -20.49 -11.01 -20.36
N SER A 284 -21.20 -11.00 -19.22
CA SER A 284 -22.22 -9.97 -18.88
C SER A 284 -21.67 -8.78 -18.11
N ASN A 285 -20.66 -8.99 -17.25
CA ASN A 285 -20.14 -7.99 -16.33
C ASN A 285 -18.72 -7.51 -16.68
N THR A 286 -18.29 -7.61 -17.94
CA THR A 286 -17.00 -7.06 -18.39
C THR A 286 -17.22 -6.04 -19.49
N ARG A 287 -16.96 -4.76 -19.19
CA ARG A 287 -17.10 -3.67 -20.16
C ARG A 287 -15.96 -3.64 -21.17
N TYR A 288 -14.76 -4.03 -20.76
CA TYR A 288 -13.60 -4.07 -21.64
C TYR A 288 -13.74 -5.15 -22.70
N ASP A 289 -13.75 -4.77 -23.96
CA ASP A 289 -14.03 -5.69 -25.09
C ASP A 289 -12.77 -6.40 -25.65
N GLY A 290 -11.58 -6.04 -25.13
CA GLY A 290 -10.29 -6.62 -25.54
C GLY A 290 -9.92 -7.90 -24.80
N PHE A 291 -10.88 -8.70 -24.30
CA PHE A 291 -10.60 -9.94 -23.59
C PHE A 291 -11.09 -11.20 -24.31
N ARG A 292 -10.48 -12.33 -23.96
CA ARG A 292 -10.89 -13.69 -24.31
C ARG A 292 -10.78 -14.60 -23.10
N VAL A 293 -11.55 -15.67 -23.10
CA VAL A 293 -11.51 -16.73 -22.09
C VAL A 293 -10.87 -17.97 -22.69
N LEU A 294 -9.88 -18.51 -22.00
CA LEU A 294 -9.26 -19.80 -22.30
C LEU A 294 -9.53 -20.75 -21.12
N GLY A 295 -10.50 -21.64 -21.31
CA GLY A 295 -10.73 -22.75 -20.39
C GLY A 295 -9.70 -23.85 -20.58
N VAL A 296 -9.06 -24.28 -19.50
CA VAL A 296 -8.08 -25.39 -19.49
C VAL A 296 -8.72 -26.59 -18.80
N ASP A 297 -9.19 -27.52 -19.59
CA ASP A 297 -9.90 -28.72 -19.16
C ASP A 297 -8.92 -29.81 -18.69
N ASN A 298 -8.95 -30.14 -17.42
CA ASN A 298 -8.12 -31.21 -16.84
C ASN A 298 -8.85 -32.55 -16.81
N GLY A 299 -9.33 -33.00 -18.00
CA GLY A 299 -9.93 -34.32 -18.21
C GLY A 299 -11.35 -34.44 -17.67
N SER A 300 -12.24 -33.51 -18.05
CA SER A 300 -13.68 -33.59 -17.77
C SER A 300 -14.34 -34.78 -18.44
N VAL A 301 -15.27 -35.43 -17.73
CA VAL A 301 -16.00 -36.62 -18.19
C VAL A 301 -17.54 -36.46 -18.11
N GLU A 302 -18.03 -35.44 -17.41
CA GLU A 302 -19.46 -35.14 -17.32
C GLU A 302 -20.01 -34.67 -18.67
N ALA A 303 -21.06 -35.33 -19.18
CA ALA A 303 -21.68 -34.98 -20.45
C ALA A 303 -22.11 -33.50 -20.53
N LEU A 304 -22.68 -32.97 -19.44
CA LEU A 304 -23.10 -31.57 -19.38
C LEU A 304 -21.91 -30.58 -19.48
N THR A 305 -20.72 -30.95 -19.00
CA THR A 305 -19.51 -30.13 -19.15
C THR A 305 -19.05 -30.11 -20.61
N LEU A 306 -19.09 -31.27 -21.30
CA LEU A 306 -18.74 -31.36 -22.72
C LEU A 306 -19.71 -30.56 -23.59
N GLU A 307 -21.03 -30.71 -23.35
CA GLU A 307 -22.07 -29.95 -24.03
C GLU A 307 -21.91 -28.42 -23.79
N LEU A 308 -21.51 -28.02 -22.60
CA LEU A 308 -21.28 -26.59 -22.27
C LEU A 308 -20.10 -26.03 -23.05
N LYS A 309 -19.00 -26.77 -23.18
CA LYS A 309 -17.85 -26.37 -24.00
C LYS A 309 -18.25 -26.16 -25.45
N ASP A 310 -18.93 -27.14 -26.03
CA ASP A 310 -19.43 -27.08 -27.42
C ASP A 310 -20.41 -25.92 -27.63
N HIS A 311 -21.22 -25.59 -26.60
CA HIS A 311 -22.13 -24.46 -26.65
C HIS A 311 -21.36 -23.13 -26.75
N TYR A 312 -20.42 -22.83 -25.85
CA TYR A 312 -19.69 -21.57 -25.88
C TYR A 312 -18.83 -21.41 -27.14
N GLU A 313 -18.17 -22.47 -27.64
CA GLU A 313 -17.35 -22.40 -28.85
C GLU A 313 -18.18 -22.16 -30.11
N ARG A 314 -19.47 -22.49 -30.09
CA ARG A 314 -20.40 -22.17 -31.20
C ARG A 314 -21.00 -20.77 -31.11
N GLU A 315 -21.26 -20.29 -29.89
CA GLU A 315 -21.97 -19.00 -29.66
C GLU A 315 -21.05 -17.79 -29.71
N THR A 316 -19.72 -17.98 -29.46
CA THR A 316 -18.81 -16.82 -29.41
C THR A 316 -17.36 -17.20 -29.70
N ASP A 317 -16.67 -16.31 -30.43
CA ASP A 317 -15.21 -16.40 -30.65
C ASP A 317 -14.37 -15.95 -29.45
N GLN A 318 -15.02 -15.44 -28.37
CA GLN A 318 -14.34 -14.95 -27.17
C GLN A 318 -13.98 -16.07 -26.19
N VAL A 319 -14.62 -17.26 -26.30
CA VAL A 319 -14.41 -18.40 -25.41
C VAL A 319 -13.85 -19.55 -26.20
N ARG A 320 -12.77 -20.15 -25.75
CA ARG A 320 -12.19 -21.39 -26.32
C ARG A 320 -11.69 -22.29 -25.22
N PHE A 321 -11.60 -23.59 -25.52
CA PHE A 321 -11.13 -24.60 -24.58
C PHE A 321 -9.92 -25.34 -25.13
N ILE A 322 -9.00 -25.72 -24.24
CA ILE A 322 -7.90 -26.64 -24.50
C ILE A 322 -7.90 -27.74 -23.44
N SER A 323 -7.39 -28.91 -23.75
CA SER A 323 -7.41 -30.05 -22.82
C SER A 323 -5.99 -30.41 -22.39
N LEU A 324 -5.83 -30.70 -21.11
CA LEU A 324 -4.62 -31.24 -20.52
C LEU A 324 -5.02 -32.29 -19.48
N ASP A 325 -5.09 -33.56 -19.92
CA ASP A 325 -5.45 -34.70 -19.07
C ASP A 325 -4.20 -35.22 -18.32
N VAL A 326 -3.98 -34.68 -17.14
CA VAL A 326 -2.86 -35.04 -16.25
C VAL A 326 -3.36 -35.17 -14.81
N PRO A 327 -2.64 -35.90 -13.93
CA PRO A 327 -2.94 -35.83 -12.50
C PRO A 327 -2.98 -34.38 -12.02
N PHE A 328 -3.95 -34.08 -11.17
CA PHE A 328 -4.23 -32.69 -10.75
C PHE A 328 -2.97 -31.99 -10.19
N ASN A 329 -2.53 -30.99 -10.91
CA ASN A 329 -1.45 -30.08 -10.55
C ASN A 329 -1.84 -28.69 -11.05
N PHE A 330 -2.34 -27.85 -10.14
CA PHE A 330 -2.86 -26.52 -10.48
C PHE A 330 -1.81 -25.67 -11.19
N SER A 331 -0.57 -25.69 -10.70
CA SER A 331 0.54 -24.94 -11.30
C SER A 331 0.81 -25.36 -12.74
N GLN A 332 0.79 -26.67 -13.03
CA GLN A 332 1.00 -27.20 -14.38
C GLN A 332 -0.14 -26.81 -15.33
N ILE A 333 -1.39 -26.89 -14.84
CA ILE A 333 -2.58 -26.55 -15.65
C ILE A 333 -2.58 -25.06 -16.00
N VAL A 334 -2.26 -24.21 -15.03
CA VAL A 334 -2.15 -22.76 -15.24
C VAL A 334 -1.02 -22.43 -16.22
N ASN A 335 0.18 -22.99 -16.02
CA ASN A 335 1.32 -22.78 -16.92
C ASN A 335 1.00 -23.21 -18.36
N PHE A 336 0.34 -24.36 -18.51
CA PHE A 336 -0.11 -24.83 -19.81
C PHE A 336 -1.09 -23.84 -20.47
N GLY A 337 -2.04 -23.32 -19.73
CA GLY A 337 -2.95 -22.27 -20.18
C GLY A 337 -2.22 -21.02 -20.65
N VAL A 338 -1.28 -20.51 -19.85
CA VAL A 338 -0.50 -19.30 -20.20
C VAL A 338 0.37 -19.53 -21.44
N GLN A 339 0.97 -20.72 -21.62
CA GLN A 339 1.74 -21.07 -22.83
C GLN A 339 0.89 -21.00 -24.09
N HIS A 340 -0.41 -21.31 -24.02
CA HIS A 340 -1.35 -21.24 -25.12
C HIS A 340 -2.09 -19.91 -25.25
N ALA A 341 -1.89 -19.00 -24.29
CA ALA A 341 -2.47 -17.67 -24.31
C ALA A 341 -1.86 -16.80 -25.41
N LYS A 342 -2.68 -15.91 -25.98
CA LYS A 342 -2.29 -14.97 -27.04
C LYS A 342 -2.39 -13.51 -26.57
N GLY A 343 -2.93 -13.28 -25.36
CA GLY A 343 -3.08 -11.95 -24.79
C GLY A 343 -1.76 -11.31 -24.38
N ASP A 344 -1.70 -9.97 -24.40
CA ASP A 344 -0.58 -9.20 -23.85
C ASP A 344 -0.53 -9.33 -22.32
N HIS A 345 -1.71 -9.49 -21.71
CA HIS A 345 -1.91 -9.77 -20.29
C HIS A 345 -2.68 -11.08 -20.12
N VAL A 346 -2.40 -11.75 -19.02
CA VAL A 346 -3.17 -12.92 -18.59
C VAL A 346 -3.82 -12.64 -17.24
N VAL A 347 -5.06 -13.12 -17.07
CA VAL A 347 -5.72 -13.21 -15.78
C VAL A 347 -5.81 -14.67 -15.40
N LEU A 348 -5.11 -15.08 -14.36
CA LEU A 348 -5.32 -16.39 -13.75
C LEU A 348 -6.62 -16.28 -12.94
N MET A 349 -7.57 -17.19 -13.19
CA MET A 349 -8.89 -17.13 -12.57
C MET A 349 -9.42 -18.53 -12.28
N ASN A 350 -9.90 -18.75 -11.06
CA ASN A 350 -10.59 -19.98 -10.71
C ASN A 350 -11.96 -20.05 -11.40
N ASN A 351 -12.45 -21.26 -11.64
CA ASN A 351 -13.76 -21.50 -12.27
C ASN A 351 -14.96 -21.19 -11.33
N ASP A 352 -14.70 -20.81 -10.08
CA ASP A 352 -15.68 -20.44 -9.06
C ASP A 352 -15.63 -18.94 -8.70
N ILE A 353 -15.12 -18.12 -9.63
CA ILE A 353 -15.13 -16.65 -9.53
C ILE A 353 -16.34 -16.08 -10.25
N GLU A 354 -17.00 -15.12 -9.62
CA GLU A 354 -18.11 -14.35 -10.19
C GLU A 354 -17.80 -12.84 -10.06
N VAL A 355 -17.49 -12.17 -11.18
CA VAL A 355 -17.12 -10.76 -11.20
C VAL A 355 -18.32 -9.88 -10.93
N ILE A 356 -18.14 -8.81 -10.13
CA ILE A 356 -19.20 -7.94 -9.62
C ILE A 356 -19.32 -6.64 -10.44
N ASN A 357 -18.25 -5.85 -10.50
CA ASN A 357 -18.29 -4.54 -11.15
C ASN A 357 -17.81 -4.61 -12.61
N VAL A 358 -18.50 -3.90 -13.48
CA VAL A 358 -18.28 -3.99 -14.95
C VAL A 358 -16.90 -3.46 -15.42
N ASP A 359 -16.23 -2.65 -14.63
CA ASP A 359 -14.93 -2.04 -14.93
C ASP A 359 -13.75 -2.73 -14.21
N TRP A 360 -13.97 -3.95 -13.71
CA TRP A 360 -12.96 -4.71 -12.96
C TRP A 360 -11.68 -4.95 -13.77
N LEU A 361 -11.84 -5.24 -15.06
CA LEU A 361 -10.71 -5.57 -15.92
C LEU A 361 -9.85 -4.34 -16.21
N GLU A 362 -10.48 -3.19 -16.49
CA GLU A 362 -9.77 -1.92 -16.62
C GLU A 362 -9.08 -1.54 -15.31
N ALA A 363 -9.72 -1.73 -14.15
CA ALA A 363 -9.13 -1.45 -12.84
C ALA A 363 -7.88 -2.28 -12.54
N MET A 364 -7.76 -3.48 -13.12
CA MET A 364 -6.53 -4.29 -13.05
C MET A 364 -5.52 -3.85 -14.11
N LEU A 365 -5.95 -3.58 -15.35
CA LEU A 365 -5.10 -3.12 -16.43
C LEU A 365 -4.44 -1.77 -16.16
N GLU A 366 -5.13 -0.84 -15.46
CA GLU A 366 -4.54 0.42 -14.99
C GLU A 366 -3.16 0.23 -14.36
N HIS A 367 -2.95 -0.90 -13.72
CA HIS A 367 -1.71 -1.22 -12.99
C HIS A 367 -0.84 -2.24 -13.70
N SER A 368 -1.43 -3.32 -14.23
CA SER A 368 -0.67 -4.40 -14.87
C SER A 368 0.12 -3.94 -16.11
N GLN A 369 -0.31 -2.87 -16.78
CA GLN A 369 0.44 -2.30 -17.93
C GLN A 369 1.75 -1.59 -17.52
N ARG A 370 1.96 -1.30 -16.24
CA ARG A 370 3.13 -0.57 -15.72
C ARG A 370 4.35 -1.50 -15.65
N PRO A 371 5.54 -1.03 -16.06
CA PRO A 371 6.73 -1.87 -16.11
C PRO A 371 7.24 -2.32 -14.73
N GLU A 372 6.95 -1.56 -13.68
CA GLU A 372 7.35 -1.86 -12.31
C GLU A 372 6.40 -2.83 -11.59
N ILE A 373 5.25 -3.18 -12.19
CA ILE A 373 4.26 -4.07 -11.57
C ILE A 373 4.46 -5.52 -12.02
N GLY A 374 4.52 -6.42 -11.06
CA GLY A 374 4.56 -7.86 -11.25
C GLY A 374 3.18 -8.48 -11.37
N ALA A 375 2.44 -8.48 -10.28
CA ALA A 375 1.09 -9.05 -10.21
C ALA A 375 0.08 -8.05 -9.64
N VAL A 376 -1.15 -8.09 -10.13
CA VAL A 376 -2.29 -7.30 -9.64
C VAL A 376 -3.37 -8.24 -9.16
N GLY A 377 -3.79 -8.09 -7.89
CA GLY A 377 -4.90 -8.84 -7.28
C GLY A 377 -6.14 -7.99 -7.07
N ALA A 378 -7.29 -8.62 -7.19
CA ALA A 378 -8.60 -8.04 -6.95
C ALA A 378 -9.03 -8.17 -5.49
N LYS A 379 -10.08 -7.47 -5.08
CA LYS A 379 -10.77 -7.71 -3.81
C LYS A 379 -11.78 -8.84 -3.98
N LEU A 380 -11.62 -9.93 -3.23
CA LEU A 380 -12.53 -11.06 -3.29
C LEU A 380 -13.38 -11.14 -2.03
N TYR A 381 -14.63 -11.53 -2.24
CA TYR A 381 -15.63 -11.74 -1.20
C TYR A 381 -16.05 -13.21 -1.16
N TYR A 382 -16.42 -13.67 0.02
CA TYR A 382 -17.22 -14.86 0.17
C TYR A 382 -18.68 -14.60 -0.26
N PRO A 383 -19.48 -15.66 -0.53
CA PRO A 383 -20.90 -15.49 -0.88
C PRO A 383 -21.76 -14.81 0.19
N ASP A 384 -21.28 -14.70 1.43
CA ASP A 384 -21.91 -13.99 2.54
C ASP A 384 -21.50 -12.53 2.68
N ASP A 385 -20.90 -11.94 1.62
CA ASP A 385 -20.37 -10.58 1.58
C ASP A 385 -19.21 -10.29 2.55
N THR A 386 -18.63 -11.29 3.18
CA THR A 386 -17.40 -11.09 3.94
C THR A 386 -16.16 -11.14 3.05
N ILE A 387 -15.07 -10.48 3.49
CA ILE A 387 -13.83 -10.41 2.72
C ILE A 387 -13.13 -11.77 2.74
N GLN A 388 -12.77 -12.26 1.57
CA GLN A 388 -11.91 -13.42 1.41
C GLN A 388 -10.46 -13.01 1.14
N HIS A 389 -10.25 -12.05 0.22
CA HIS A 389 -8.92 -11.60 -0.17
C HIS A 389 -8.85 -10.08 -0.32
N ALA A 390 -7.81 -9.48 0.29
CA ALA A 390 -7.40 -8.11 0.12
C ALA A 390 -5.87 -7.98 0.26
N GLY A 391 -5.13 -8.85 -0.43
CA GLY A 391 -3.70 -9.02 -0.29
C GLY A 391 -3.31 -10.17 0.66
N ILE A 392 -2.06 -10.60 0.55
CA ILE A 392 -1.47 -11.66 1.37
C ILE A 392 -0.30 -11.08 2.15
N ALA A 393 -0.24 -11.37 3.45
CA ALA A 393 0.88 -11.06 4.32
C ALA A 393 1.72 -12.31 4.60
N ILE A 394 3.04 -12.16 4.57
CA ILE A 394 3.98 -13.21 4.94
C ILE A 394 4.07 -13.29 6.47
N GLY A 395 4.20 -14.50 7.01
CA GLY A 395 4.31 -14.78 8.45
C GLY A 395 2.99 -15.17 9.13
N ILE A 396 1.83 -14.97 8.50
CA ILE A 396 0.56 -15.45 9.05
C ILE A 396 0.52 -16.98 8.95
N GLY A 397 0.24 -17.66 10.08
CA GLY A 397 0.21 -19.13 10.16
C GLY A 397 1.57 -19.77 9.86
N ASP A 398 2.66 -19.08 10.21
CA ASP A 398 4.05 -19.45 9.99
C ASP A 398 4.49 -19.57 8.50
N TYR A 399 3.67 -19.11 7.53
CA TYR A 399 4.07 -19.06 6.12
C TYR A 399 3.47 -17.85 5.38
N ALA A 400 2.18 -17.81 5.13
CA ALA A 400 1.48 -16.68 4.49
C ALA A 400 -0.02 -16.80 4.68
N GLY A 401 -0.73 -15.68 4.72
CA GLY A 401 -2.18 -15.70 4.88
C GLY A 401 -2.88 -14.39 4.52
N HIS A 402 -4.20 -14.46 4.49
CA HIS A 402 -5.09 -13.34 4.20
C HIS A 402 -5.45 -12.62 5.52
N PRO A 403 -4.96 -11.40 5.78
CA PRO A 403 -5.10 -10.73 7.07
C PRO A 403 -6.54 -10.30 7.42
N HIS A 404 -7.43 -10.19 6.43
CA HIS A 404 -8.80 -9.67 6.60
C HIS A 404 -9.90 -10.69 6.29
N LYS A 405 -9.56 -11.99 6.35
CA LYS A 405 -10.51 -13.07 6.08
C LYS A 405 -11.72 -13.00 7.02
N HIS A 406 -12.94 -13.16 6.47
CA HIS A 406 -14.22 -13.12 7.21
C HIS A 406 -14.56 -11.78 7.88
N VAL A 407 -13.90 -10.69 7.51
CA VAL A 407 -14.32 -9.34 7.93
C VAL A 407 -15.43 -8.85 7.00
N GLU A 408 -16.39 -8.10 7.52
CA GLU A 408 -17.48 -7.50 6.75
C GLU A 408 -16.96 -6.74 5.51
N GLY A 409 -17.55 -6.95 4.36
CA GLY A 409 -17.07 -6.41 3.08
C GLY A 409 -17.00 -4.89 3.00
N GLY A 410 -17.89 -4.19 3.72
CA GLY A 410 -17.91 -2.72 3.86
C GLY A 410 -16.92 -2.16 4.87
N TYR A 411 -16.28 -2.99 5.69
CA TYR A 411 -15.30 -2.55 6.70
C TYR A 411 -14.09 -1.87 6.03
N PRO A 412 -13.71 -0.66 6.46
CA PRO A 412 -12.62 0.07 5.82
C PRO A 412 -11.22 -0.54 6.06
N GLY A 413 -11.12 -1.42 7.03
CA GLY A 413 -9.84 -1.98 7.47
C GLY A 413 -9.02 -1.01 8.31
N TYR A 414 -7.86 -1.47 8.76
CA TYR A 414 -6.93 -0.66 9.51
C TYR A 414 -6.45 0.53 8.68
N LEU A 415 -6.67 1.75 9.16
CA LEU A 415 -6.35 3.00 8.45
C LEU A 415 -6.90 3.04 7.01
N ASN A 416 -8.11 2.57 6.79
CA ASN A 416 -8.82 2.57 5.50
C ASN A 416 -8.15 1.71 4.40
N ARG A 417 -7.26 0.77 4.76
CA ARG A 417 -6.43 0.02 3.79
C ARG A 417 -7.23 -0.89 2.85
N LEU A 418 -8.43 -1.32 3.24
CA LEU A 418 -9.29 -2.18 2.41
C LEU A 418 -10.01 -1.43 1.27
N HIS A 419 -9.91 -0.10 1.25
CA HIS A 419 -10.47 0.77 0.21
C HIS A 419 -9.39 1.48 -0.62
N ASN A 420 -8.10 1.21 -0.35
CA ASN A 420 -7.00 1.88 -1.02
C ASN A 420 -6.18 0.91 -1.89
N ILE A 421 -5.69 1.43 -3.01
CA ILE A 421 -4.68 0.74 -3.81
C ILE A 421 -3.40 0.71 -3.00
N GLN A 422 -2.75 -0.46 -2.90
CA GLN A 422 -1.52 -0.60 -2.12
C GLN A 422 -0.63 -1.71 -2.66
N ASN A 423 0.67 -1.57 -2.42
CA ASN A 423 1.61 -2.65 -2.69
C ASN A 423 1.56 -3.66 -1.55
N VAL A 424 1.56 -4.93 -1.90
CA VAL A 424 1.43 -6.06 -0.97
C VAL A 424 2.52 -7.10 -1.22
N SER A 425 2.73 -8.00 -0.27
CA SER A 425 3.72 -9.07 -0.43
C SER A 425 3.33 -10.03 -1.54
N ALA A 426 2.06 -10.44 -1.57
CA ALA A 426 1.52 -11.32 -2.59
C ALA A 426 0.02 -11.10 -2.78
N VAL A 427 -0.52 -11.63 -3.86
CA VAL A 427 -1.95 -11.70 -4.18
C VAL A 427 -2.31 -13.14 -4.58
N THR A 428 -3.57 -13.51 -4.41
CA THR A 428 -4.03 -14.89 -4.69
C THR A 428 -4.13 -15.20 -6.17
N GLY A 429 -3.75 -16.40 -6.54
CA GLY A 429 -3.93 -16.95 -7.89
C GLY A 429 -5.39 -17.20 -8.27
N ALA A 430 -6.34 -17.08 -7.33
CA ALA A 430 -7.77 -17.21 -7.61
C ALA A 430 -8.28 -16.12 -8.58
N MET A 431 -7.70 -14.90 -8.53
CA MET A 431 -7.94 -13.81 -9.49
C MET A 431 -6.72 -12.89 -9.52
N MET A 432 -5.78 -13.15 -10.43
CA MET A 432 -4.49 -12.45 -10.54
C MET A 432 -4.22 -12.05 -11.98
N MET A 433 -3.98 -10.76 -12.22
CA MET A 433 -3.56 -10.27 -13.54
C MET A 433 -2.06 -10.04 -13.57
N ILE A 434 -1.42 -10.49 -14.66
CA ILE A 434 0.02 -10.36 -14.90
C ILE A 434 0.22 -10.04 -16.38
N LYS A 435 1.20 -9.22 -16.70
CA LYS A 435 1.67 -9.06 -18.06
C LYS A 435 2.34 -10.37 -18.51
N ARG A 436 2.00 -10.86 -19.70
CA ARG A 436 2.44 -12.20 -20.13
C ARG A 436 3.96 -12.34 -20.19
N ASP A 437 4.67 -11.34 -20.70
CA ASP A 437 6.14 -11.32 -20.73
C ASP A 437 6.77 -11.35 -19.33
N VAL A 438 6.13 -10.75 -18.32
CA VAL A 438 6.54 -10.81 -16.91
C VAL A 438 6.34 -12.23 -16.35
N TYR A 439 5.22 -12.88 -16.67
CA TYR A 439 4.97 -14.26 -16.27
C TYR A 439 6.02 -15.22 -16.86
N ASP A 440 6.28 -15.10 -18.16
CA ASP A 440 7.27 -15.91 -18.88
C ASP A 440 8.69 -15.68 -18.35
N ALA A 441 9.09 -14.41 -18.13
CA ALA A 441 10.40 -14.05 -17.57
C ALA A 441 10.59 -14.51 -16.11
N ALA A 442 9.51 -14.69 -15.37
CA ALA A 442 9.54 -15.24 -14.02
C ALA A 442 9.56 -16.78 -14.01
N GLY A 443 9.34 -17.43 -15.16
CA GLY A 443 9.33 -18.88 -15.32
C GLY A 443 8.03 -19.56 -14.88
N GLY A 444 6.92 -18.80 -14.78
CA GLY A 444 5.61 -19.32 -14.38
C GLY A 444 5.54 -19.81 -12.93
N PHE A 445 4.53 -20.60 -12.62
CA PHE A 445 4.42 -21.29 -11.33
C PHE A 445 5.38 -22.50 -11.25
N ASP A 446 5.88 -22.80 -10.05
CA ASP A 446 6.74 -23.96 -9.86
C ASP A 446 5.91 -25.25 -9.74
N GLU A 447 5.82 -26.00 -10.82
CA GLU A 447 5.04 -27.24 -10.92
C GLU A 447 5.61 -28.40 -10.10
N GLN A 448 6.85 -28.32 -9.67
CA GLN A 448 7.53 -29.39 -8.95
C GLN A 448 7.33 -29.26 -7.44
N LEU A 449 7.56 -28.06 -6.91
CA LEU A 449 7.53 -27.81 -5.47
C LEU A 449 6.16 -27.33 -4.98
N PHE A 450 5.43 -26.57 -5.79
CA PHE A 450 4.15 -25.94 -5.41
C PHE A 450 3.04 -26.32 -6.38
N LYS A 451 2.62 -27.57 -6.30
CA LYS A 451 1.64 -28.11 -7.24
C LYS A 451 0.26 -27.50 -7.04
N ILE A 452 -0.13 -27.19 -5.80
CA ILE A 452 -1.47 -26.77 -5.42
C ILE A 452 -1.46 -25.59 -4.47
N ALA A 453 -0.69 -25.63 -3.38
CA ALA A 453 -0.59 -24.56 -2.40
C ALA A 453 0.71 -23.75 -2.57
N CYS A 454 0.73 -22.55 -2.02
CA CYS A 454 1.88 -21.63 -2.00
C CYS A 454 2.41 -21.18 -3.37
N ASN A 455 1.84 -21.64 -4.49
CA ASN A 455 2.31 -21.33 -5.84
C ASN A 455 2.20 -19.84 -6.19
N ASP A 456 1.09 -19.20 -5.85
CA ASP A 456 0.83 -17.77 -6.04
C ASP A 456 1.73 -16.91 -5.15
N VAL A 457 1.91 -17.31 -3.90
CA VAL A 457 2.78 -16.58 -2.95
C VAL A 457 4.25 -16.71 -3.37
N ASP A 458 4.71 -17.93 -3.71
CA ASP A 458 6.06 -18.16 -4.26
C ASP A 458 6.31 -17.30 -5.50
N PHE A 459 5.36 -17.32 -6.44
CA PHE A 459 5.46 -16.54 -7.67
C PHE A 459 5.57 -15.03 -7.38
N CYS A 460 4.71 -14.51 -6.52
CA CYS A 460 4.74 -13.11 -6.10
C CYS A 460 6.07 -12.72 -5.42
N LEU A 461 6.63 -13.58 -4.56
CA LEU A 461 7.92 -13.31 -3.92
C LEU A 461 9.08 -13.35 -4.93
N ARG A 462 9.04 -14.25 -5.93
CA ARG A 462 10.01 -14.26 -7.04
C ARG A 462 9.91 -13.00 -7.91
N LEU A 463 8.72 -12.44 -8.12
CA LEU A 463 8.57 -11.14 -8.78
C LEU A 463 9.22 -10.01 -7.96
N ARG A 464 8.98 -10.00 -6.64
CA ARG A 464 9.61 -9.02 -5.73
C ARG A 464 11.14 -9.12 -5.72
N SER A 465 11.71 -10.32 -5.72
CA SER A 465 13.17 -10.51 -5.78
C SER A 465 13.80 -9.98 -7.08
N LYS A 466 13.01 -9.83 -8.13
CA LYS A 466 13.38 -9.17 -9.39
C LYS A 466 13.14 -7.64 -9.39
N GLY A 467 12.75 -7.06 -8.25
CA GLY A 467 12.48 -5.63 -8.11
C GLY A 467 11.08 -5.19 -8.55
N LEU A 468 10.17 -6.12 -8.85
CA LEU A 468 8.79 -5.81 -9.22
C LEU A 468 7.89 -5.68 -7.98
N LEU A 469 6.83 -4.91 -8.10
CA LEU A 469 5.83 -4.68 -7.06
C LEU A 469 4.59 -5.52 -7.33
N ASN A 470 4.06 -6.19 -6.31
CA ASN A 470 2.72 -6.75 -6.35
C ASN A 470 1.73 -5.73 -5.78
N LEU A 471 0.54 -5.69 -6.35
CA LEU A 471 -0.44 -4.64 -6.06
C LEU A 471 -1.81 -5.24 -5.79
N PHE A 472 -2.47 -4.75 -4.76
CA PHE A 472 -3.88 -4.96 -4.49
C PHE A 472 -4.69 -3.74 -4.93
N THR A 473 -5.77 -3.97 -5.71
CA THR A 473 -6.74 -2.94 -6.05
C THR A 473 -8.13 -3.30 -5.52
N PRO A 474 -8.80 -2.42 -4.74
CA PRO A 474 -10.17 -2.64 -4.27
C PRO A 474 -11.22 -2.33 -5.34
N TYR A 475 -10.79 -1.86 -6.52
CA TYR A 475 -11.65 -1.45 -7.63
C TYR A 475 -11.92 -2.55 -8.65
N ALA A 476 -11.33 -3.73 -8.49
CA ALA A 476 -11.71 -4.97 -9.15
C ALA A 476 -12.30 -5.88 -8.07
N GLN A 477 -13.56 -6.29 -8.21
CA GLN A 477 -14.30 -7.02 -7.19
C GLN A 477 -14.97 -8.26 -7.77
N ALA A 478 -14.90 -9.37 -7.01
CA ALA A 478 -15.57 -10.62 -7.38
C ALA A 478 -15.97 -11.41 -6.13
N TYR A 479 -17.00 -12.25 -6.26
CA TYR A 479 -17.23 -13.35 -5.34
C TYR A 479 -16.32 -14.52 -5.69
N HIS A 480 -15.84 -15.23 -4.69
CA HIS A 480 -15.12 -16.48 -4.83
C HIS A 480 -15.82 -17.55 -3.97
N HIS A 481 -16.47 -18.50 -4.66
CA HIS A 481 -17.26 -19.57 -4.04
C HIS A 481 -16.38 -20.70 -3.48
N GLU A 482 -15.25 -20.38 -2.90
CA GLU A 482 -14.13 -21.20 -2.44
C GLU A 482 -14.51 -22.65 -2.07
N SER A 483 -13.68 -23.61 -2.49
CA SER A 483 -13.74 -25.03 -2.11
C SER A 483 -14.91 -25.87 -2.67
N VAL A 484 -15.76 -25.33 -3.53
CA VAL A 484 -16.85 -26.08 -4.12
C VAL A 484 -16.32 -27.12 -5.13
N SER A 485 -15.28 -26.77 -5.89
CA SER A 485 -14.69 -27.67 -6.92
C SER A 485 -13.64 -28.62 -6.35
N ARG A 486 -12.80 -28.18 -5.41
CA ARG A 486 -11.63 -28.95 -4.90
C ARG A 486 -11.88 -29.62 -3.55
N GLY A 487 -12.83 -29.13 -2.77
CA GLY A 487 -13.00 -29.49 -1.35
C GLY A 487 -11.89 -28.93 -0.46
N TYR A 488 -11.99 -29.21 0.83
CA TYR A 488 -11.04 -28.75 1.84
C TYR A 488 -9.79 -29.67 1.89
N GLU A 489 -8.72 -29.22 2.55
CA GLU A 489 -7.52 -30.02 2.89
C GLU A 489 -7.81 -30.94 4.08
N ASP A 490 -8.82 -31.81 3.93
CA ASP A 490 -9.48 -32.60 4.99
C ASP A 490 -9.01 -34.08 5.05
N THR A 491 -8.29 -34.57 4.04
CA THR A 491 -7.75 -35.93 4.06
C THR A 491 -6.27 -35.94 4.50
N PRO A 492 -5.80 -37.05 5.13
CA PRO A 492 -4.39 -37.17 5.53
C PRO A 492 -3.40 -36.94 4.39
N GLU A 493 -3.70 -37.45 3.18
CA GLU A 493 -2.83 -37.30 2.00
C GLU A 493 -2.75 -35.84 1.56
N LYS A 494 -3.87 -35.11 1.54
CA LYS A 494 -3.91 -33.66 1.23
C LYS A 494 -3.14 -32.86 2.26
N GLN A 495 -3.27 -33.18 3.55
CA GLN A 495 -2.55 -32.53 4.65
C GLN A 495 -1.03 -32.76 4.56
N VAL A 496 -0.60 -34.00 4.29
CA VAL A 496 0.83 -34.31 4.10
C VAL A 496 1.43 -33.53 2.91
N ARG A 497 0.72 -33.51 1.78
CA ARG A 497 1.13 -32.70 0.62
C ARG A 497 1.23 -31.23 0.98
N PHE A 498 0.17 -30.64 1.58
CA PHE A 498 0.14 -29.24 1.99
C PHE A 498 1.30 -28.88 2.92
N GLN A 499 1.56 -29.70 3.94
CA GLN A 499 2.71 -29.50 4.83
C GLN A 499 4.04 -29.56 4.08
N GLY A 500 4.21 -30.47 3.14
CA GLY A 500 5.40 -30.55 2.31
C GLY A 500 5.61 -29.30 1.43
N GLU A 501 4.53 -28.74 0.86
CA GLU A 501 4.58 -27.51 0.07
C GLU A 501 4.91 -26.29 0.98
N VAL A 502 4.35 -26.22 2.19
CA VAL A 502 4.66 -25.17 3.18
C VAL A 502 6.11 -25.25 3.66
N GLU A 503 6.64 -26.45 3.92
CA GLU A 503 8.05 -26.62 4.31
C GLU A 503 8.99 -26.20 3.18
N ALA A 504 8.69 -26.57 1.93
CA ALA A 504 9.44 -26.13 0.75
C ALA A 504 9.41 -24.61 0.61
N PHE A 505 8.24 -23.98 0.83
CA PHE A 505 8.07 -22.54 0.84
C PHE A 505 8.94 -21.85 1.89
N ARG A 506 8.88 -22.31 3.15
CA ARG A 506 9.71 -21.77 4.24
C ARG A 506 11.18 -21.88 3.93
N LYS A 507 11.62 -23.01 3.38
CA LYS A 507 13.03 -23.21 3.01
C LYS A 507 13.48 -22.28 1.89
N ARG A 508 12.64 -22.05 0.88
CA ARG A 508 12.97 -21.18 -0.25
C ARG A 508 12.99 -19.71 0.12
N HIS A 509 12.10 -19.30 1.00
CA HIS A 509 11.85 -17.90 1.36
C HIS A 509 12.20 -17.58 2.81
N ALA A 510 13.21 -18.23 3.37
CA ALA A 510 13.62 -18.05 4.77
C ALA A 510 14.04 -16.61 5.13
N GLU A 511 14.39 -15.80 4.12
CA GLU A 511 14.85 -14.41 4.28
C GLU A 511 13.81 -13.38 3.77
N ALA A 512 12.59 -13.79 3.41
CA ALA A 512 11.58 -12.94 2.80
C ALA A 512 10.72 -12.14 3.81
#